data_e5c1e17af260f96c645914449f88ad11
#
_entry.id   e5c1e17af260f96c645914449f88ad11
#
_cell.length_a   1.000
_cell.length_b   1.000
_cell.length_c   1.000
_cell.angle_alpha   90.00
_cell.angle_beta   90.00
_cell.angle_gamma   90.00
#
_symmetry.space_group_name_H-M   'P 1'
#
loop_
_entity.id
_entity.type
_entity.pdbx_description
1 polymer ?
#
loop_
_entity_poly.entity_id
_entity_poly.type
_entity_poly.pdbx_seq_one_letter_code
_entity_poly.pdbx_strand_id
1 'polypeptide(L)'
;IYLMAIAIYPGSFDPIHLGHVRIVENAATIFDQVIVVAMQNREKKGFLSIEKRQELLKTSFGHLNNVVTDSSTGLVVDVAKALNAEVIIKGLRSSADFEIEMQMAQTNKKISAINTV
;
A
#
# COMPACT_ATOMS: atom_id res chain seq x y z
N ILE A 1 7.74 4.48 -16.69
CA ILE A 1 6.70 5.52 -16.74
C ILE A 1 6.44 6.00 -15.33
N TYR A 2 6.54 7.29 -15.12
CA TYR A 2 6.27 7.92 -13.84
C TYR A 2 4.85 8.49 -13.83
N LEU A 3 4.05 8.11 -12.84
CA LEU A 3 2.69 8.60 -12.67
C LEU A 3 2.65 9.64 -11.56
N MET A 4 2.24 10.87 -11.89
CA MET A 4 2.05 11.96 -10.93
C MET A 4 0.76 11.72 -10.13
N ALA A 5 0.81 10.72 -9.24
CA ALA A 5 -0.35 10.29 -8.48
C ALA A 5 0.07 9.81 -7.09
N ILE A 6 -0.89 9.86 -6.17
CA ILE A 6 -0.74 9.30 -4.83
C ILE A 6 -1.39 7.93 -4.83
N ALA A 7 -0.61 6.91 -4.44
CA ALA A 7 -1.09 5.55 -4.34
C ALA A 7 -1.11 5.10 -2.89
N ILE A 8 -2.11 4.31 -2.50
CA ILE A 8 -2.10 3.63 -1.21
C ILE A 8 -1.86 2.14 -1.42
N TYR A 9 -1.14 1.55 -0.49
CA TYR A 9 -0.95 0.11 -0.44
C TYR A 9 -1.48 -0.39 0.89
N PRO A 10 -2.75 -0.82 0.93
CA PRO A 10 -3.38 -1.29 2.16
C PRO A 10 -3.11 -2.78 2.38
N GLY A 11 -2.94 -3.17 3.61
CA GLY A 11 -2.77 -4.56 3.98
C GLY A 11 -2.72 -4.73 5.48
N SER A 12 -2.79 -5.95 5.96
CA SER A 12 -2.67 -6.22 7.39
C SER A 12 -1.22 -6.04 7.88
N PHE A 13 -0.24 -6.41 7.06
CA PHE A 13 1.19 -6.36 7.39
C PHE A 13 1.47 -6.93 8.78
N ASP A 14 1.07 -8.15 8.98
CA ASP A 14 1.07 -8.79 10.29
C ASP A 14 1.84 -10.12 10.31
N PRO A 15 3.17 -10.08 10.19
CA PRO A 15 4.05 -8.94 9.94
C PRO A 15 4.27 -8.62 8.47
N ILE A 16 4.93 -7.50 8.21
CA ILE A 16 5.46 -7.19 6.89
C ILE A 16 6.52 -8.24 6.50
N HIS A 17 6.60 -8.55 5.21
CA HIS A 17 7.63 -9.45 4.69
C HIS A 17 8.27 -8.87 3.42
N LEU A 18 9.31 -9.57 2.92
CA LEU A 18 10.10 -9.08 1.81
C LEU A 18 9.29 -8.83 0.54
N GLY A 19 8.26 -9.65 0.29
CA GLY A 19 7.37 -9.44 -0.85
C GLY A 19 6.66 -8.09 -0.80
N HIS A 20 6.20 -7.68 0.37
CA HIS A 20 5.60 -6.36 0.58
C HIS A 20 6.61 -5.25 0.29
N VAL A 21 7.83 -5.40 0.81
CA VAL A 21 8.89 -4.40 0.62
C VAL A 21 9.19 -4.20 -0.86
N ARG A 22 9.30 -5.28 -1.62
CA ARG A 22 9.58 -5.22 -3.06
C ARG A 22 8.47 -4.53 -3.84
N ILE A 23 7.21 -4.81 -3.49
CA ILE A 23 6.07 -4.12 -4.11
C ILE A 23 6.17 -2.62 -3.89
N VAL A 24 6.44 -2.19 -2.66
CA VAL A 24 6.53 -0.77 -2.32
C VAL A 24 7.72 -0.12 -3.01
N GLU A 25 8.88 -0.78 -3.04
CA GLU A 25 10.06 -0.25 -3.73
C GLU A 25 9.77 -0.02 -5.21
N ASN A 26 9.10 -0.96 -5.85
CA ASN A 26 8.73 -0.83 -7.26
C ASN A 26 7.68 0.26 -7.46
N ALA A 27 6.65 0.29 -6.63
CA ALA A 27 5.61 1.31 -6.71
C ALA A 27 6.19 2.72 -6.48
N ALA A 28 7.17 2.85 -5.60
CA ALA A 28 7.81 4.13 -5.32
C ALA A 28 8.54 4.71 -6.54
N THR A 29 8.92 3.88 -7.51
CA THR A 29 9.52 4.34 -8.77
C THR A 29 8.48 4.79 -9.80
N ILE A 30 7.22 4.44 -9.60
CA ILE A 30 6.13 4.70 -10.53
C ILE A 30 5.29 5.90 -10.09
N PHE A 31 4.99 5.99 -8.80
CA PHE A 31 4.08 6.98 -8.26
C PHE A 31 4.83 8.12 -7.58
N ASP A 32 4.18 9.29 -7.54
CA ASP A 32 4.72 10.45 -6.84
C ASP A 32 4.87 10.19 -5.35
N GLN A 33 3.86 9.53 -4.75
CA GLN A 33 3.87 9.15 -3.35
C GLN A 33 3.16 7.81 -3.16
N VAL A 34 3.72 6.99 -2.28
CA VAL A 34 3.08 5.73 -1.87
C VAL A 34 2.83 5.79 -0.36
N ILE A 35 1.59 5.54 0.03
CA ILE A 35 1.19 5.50 1.44
C ILE A 35 0.88 4.04 1.79
N VAL A 36 1.70 3.46 2.64
CA VAL A 36 1.50 2.08 3.11
C VAL A 36 0.62 2.12 4.35
N VAL A 37 -0.56 1.52 4.26
CA VAL A 37 -1.57 1.61 5.32
C VAL A 37 -1.78 0.26 5.97
N ALA A 38 -1.43 0.14 7.24
CA ALA A 38 -1.74 -1.06 8.02
C ALA A 38 -3.22 -1.03 8.40
N MET A 39 -3.98 -1.94 7.82
CA MET A 39 -5.41 -2.07 8.07
C MET A 39 -5.64 -2.96 9.28
N GLN A 40 -6.39 -2.46 10.24
CA GLN A 40 -6.72 -3.18 11.46
C GLN A 40 -8.19 -3.60 11.43
N ASN A 41 -8.43 -4.90 11.62
CA ASN A 41 -9.78 -5.41 11.82
C ASN A 41 -10.06 -5.46 13.32
N ARG A 42 -11.01 -4.65 13.78
CA ARG A 42 -11.38 -4.57 15.21
C ARG A 42 -11.96 -5.88 15.74
N GLU A 43 -12.55 -6.69 14.87
CA GLU A 43 -13.17 -7.95 15.27
C GLU A 43 -12.18 -9.11 15.37
N LYS A 44 -10.98 -8.94 14.80
CA LYS A 44 -9.94 -9.96 14.86
C LYS A 44 -8.70 -9.42 15.54
N LYS A 45 -8.19 -10.18 16.49
CA LYS A 45 -6.92 -9.88 17.09
C LYS A 45 -5.81 -10.32 16.13
N GLY A 46 -4.96 -9.38 15.73
CA GLY A 46 -3.81 -9.68 14.89
C GLY A 46 -2.71 -10.39 15.65
N PHE A 47 -1.74 -10.92 14.91
CA PHE A 47 -0.53 -11.53 15.48
C PHE A 47 0.31 -10.47 16.22
N LEU A 48 0.51 -9.33 15.58
CA LEU A 48 1.20 -8.19 16.16
C LEU A 48 0.21 -7.06 16.47
N SER A 49 0.52 -6.24 17.47
CA SER A 49 -0.25 -5.03 17.73
C SER A 49 -0.12 -4.05 16.56
N ILE A 50 -1.09 -3.15 16.43
CA ILE A 50 -1.03 -2.15 15.36
C ILE A 50 0.20 -1.23 15.52
N GLU A 51 0.57 -0.93 16.75
CA GLU A 51 1.75 -0.12 17.06
C GLU A 51 3.03 -0.80 16.59
N LYS A 52 3.14 -2.11 16.82
CA LYS A 52 4.32 -2.88 16.38
C LYS A 52 4.36 -2.99 14.86
N ARG A 53 3.21 -3.21 14.22
CA ARG A 53 3.13 -3.25 12.76
C ARG A 53 3.56 -1.91 12.15
N GLN A 54 3.11 -0.79 12.71
CA GLN A 54 3.52 0.54 12.27
C GLN A 54 5.02 0.77 12.44
N GLU A 55 5.59 0.34 13.55
CA GLU A 55 7.03 0.45 13.79
C GLU A 55 7.82 -0.30 12.71
N LEU A 56 7.40 -1.53 12.40
CA LEU A 56 8.07 -2.33 11.37
C LEU A 56 7.93 -1.73 9.98
N LEU A 57 6.79 -1.13 9.66
CA LEU A 57 6.60 -0.43 8.39
C LEU A 57 7.57 0.75 8.27
N LYS A 58 7.66 1.57 9.30
CA LYS A 58 8.56 2.73 9.30
C LYS A 58 10.02 2.31 9.13
N THR A 59 10.42 1.24 9.81
CA THR A 59 11.78 0.72 9.70
C THR A 59 12.04 0.19 8.29
N SER A 60 11.08 -0.52 7.72
CA SER A 60 11.25 -1.15 6.40
C SER A 60 11.33 -0.14 5.26
N PHE A 61 10.67 1.01 5.38
CA PHE A 61 10.56 1.98 4.29
C PHE A 61 11.30 3.29 4.54
N GLY A 62 12.09 3.37 5.60
CA GLY A 62 12.81 4.60 5.94
C GLY A 62 13.82 5.06 4.88
N HIS A 63 14.24 4.18 3.99
CA HIS A 63 15.17 4.50 2.91
C HIS A 63 14.48 5.09 1.66
N LEU A 64 13.15 5.16 1.64
CA LEU A 64 12.39 5.66 0.50
C LEU A 64 11.78 7.02 0.83
N ASN A 65 12.16 8.05 0.07
CA ASN A 65 11.78 9.43 0.36
C ASN A 65 10.29 9.72 0.11
N ASN A 66 9.67 8.99 -0.81
CA ASN A 66 8.28 9.22 -1.21
C ASN A 66 7.32 8.18 -0.65
N VAL A 67 7.74 7.44 0.36
CA VAL A 67 6.89 6.46 1.04
C VAL A 67 6.60 6.92 2.45
N VAL A 68 5.33 6.96 2.81
CA VAL A 68 4.88 7.24 4.18
C VAL A 68 4.02 6.08 4.66
N THR A 69 3.87 5.96 5.96
CA THR A 69 3.13 4.85 6.58
C THR A 69 1.99 5.39 7.44
N ASP A 70 0.92 4.64 7.50
CA ASP A 70 -0.27 5.00 8.27
C ASP A 70 -0.99 3.74 8.73
N SER A 71 -2.04 3.89 9.51
CA SER A 71 -2.91 2.79 9.93
C SER A 71 -4.35 3.24 9.91
N SER A 72 -5.28 2.30 9.74
CA SER A 72 -6.69 2.60 9.71
C SER A 72 -7.52 1.37 10.11
N THR A 73 -8.71 1.63 10.65
CA THR A 73 -9.72 0.61 10.91
C THR A 73 -10.89 0.69 9.92
N GLY A 74 -10.85 1.63 8.99
CA GLY A 74 -11.93 1.88 8.05
C GLY A 74 -11.88 1.01 6.80
N LEU A 75 -12.78 1.28 5.88
CA LEU A 75 -12.77 0.65 4.57
C LEU A 75 -11.67 1.25 3.71
N VAL A 76 -11.06 0.42 2.85
CA VAL A 76 -9.97 0.85 1.96
C VAL A 76 -10.39 2.05 1.10
N VAL A 77 -11.61 2.04 0.57
CA VAL A 77 -12.13 3.13 -0.28
C VAL A 77 -12.18 4.44 0.51
N ASP A 78 -12.63 4.38 1.75
CA ASP A 78 -12.73 5.58 2.60
C ASP A 78 -11.35 6.11 2.96
N VAL A 79 -10.42 5.21 3.24
CA VAL A 79 -9.03 5.58 3.53
C VAL A 79 -8.40 6.25 2.31
N ALA A 80 -8.61 5.69 1.13
CA ALA A 80 -8.12 6.27 -0.12
C ALA A 80 -8.63 7.69 -0.33
N LYS A 81 -9.92 7.92 -0.10
CA LYS A 81 -10.51 9.25 -0.20
C LYS A 81 -9.93 10.22 0.82
N ALA A 82 -9.81 9.78 2.06
CA ALA A 82 -9.28 10.63 3.13
C ALA A 82 -7.84 11.06 2.88
N LEU A 83 -7.06 10.21 2.23
CA LEU A 83 -5.64 10.47 1.92
C LEU A 83 -5.43 11.07 0.53
N ASN A 84 -6.51 11.37 -0.19
CA ASN A 84 -6.46 11.85 -1.57
C ASN A 84 -5.71 10.91 -2.51
N ALA A 85 -5.78 9.61 -2.25
CA ALA A 85 -5.14 8.60 -3.09
C ALA A 85 -6.03 8.30 -4.30
N GLU A 86 -5.42 8.35 -5.47
CA GLU A 86 -6.10 8.07 -6.73
C GLU A 86 -5.95 6.60 -7.13
N VAL A 87 -5.00 5.90 -6.52
CA VAL A 87 -4.61 4.54 -6.90
C VAL A 87 -4.56 3.67 -5.66
N ILE A 88 -5.10 2.46 -5.78
CA ILE A 88 -4.98 1.41 -4.77
C ILE A 88 -4.11 0.31 -5.34
N ILE A 89 -3.03 -0.01 -4.63
CA ILE A 89 -2.13 -1.09 -5.01
C ILE A 89 -2.55 -2.35 -4.27
N LYS A 90 -2.63 -3.46 -5.00
CA LYS A 90 -2.93 -4.78 -4.42
C LYS A 90 -1.79 -5.72 -4.77
N GLY A 91 -1.17 -6.31 -3.75
CA GLY A 91 -0.14 -7.31 -3.95
C GLY A 91 -0.74 -8.59 -4.52
N LEU A 92 -0.05 -9.21 -5.46
CA LEU A 92 -0.44 -10.50 -5.99
C LEU A 92 0.22 -11.59 -5.17
N ARG A 93 -0.50 -12.68 -4.99
CA ARG A 93 -0.07 -13.77 -4.11
C ARG A 93 1.27 -14.37 -4.57
N SER A 94 2.18 -14.54 -3.64
CA SER A 94 3.50 -15.18 -3.83
C SER A 94 4.42 -14.50 -4.83
N SER A 95 4.23 -13.20 -5.08
CA SER A 95 4.96 -12.47 -6.11
C SER A 95 5.26 -11.06 -5.63
N ALA A 96 6.27 -10.42 -6.24
CA ALA A 96 6.50 -8.99 -6.09
C ALA A 96 5.66 -8.17 -7.07
N ASP A 97 4.85 -8.84 -7.87
CA ASP A 97 3.93 -8.21 -8.80
C ASP A 97 2.74 -7.60 -8.05
N PHE A 98 2.14 -6.60 -8.62
CA PHE A 98 1.00 -5.94 -8.03
C PHE A 98 0.00 -5.50 -9.08
N GLU A 99 -1.24 -5.34 -8.63
CA GLU A 99 -2.33 -4.82 -9.42
C GLU A 99 -2.66 -3.41 -8.95
N ILE A 100 -2.90 -2.53 -9.90
CA ILE A 100 -3.28 -1.14 -9.62
C ILE A 100 -4.76 -0.97 -9.90
N GLU A 101 -5.50 -0.47 -8.92
CA GLU A 101 -6.88 -0.07 -9.09
C GLU A 101 -6.94 1.45 -9.06
N MET A 102 -7.28 2.07 -10.18
CA MET A 102 -7.39 3.51 -10.28
C MET A 102 -8.81 3.94 -9.94
N GLN A 103 -8.94 4.83 -8.96
CA GLN A 103 -10.22 5.44 -8.61
C GLN A 103 -10.41 6.70 -9.41
N MET A 104 -11.25 6.63 -10.43
CA MET A 104 -11.67 7.79 -11.17
C MET A 104 -13.10 8.16 -10.75
N ALA A 105 -13.49 9.40 -10.98
CA ALA A 105 -14.75 9.95 -10.50
C ALA A 105 -16.00 9.12 -10.84
N GLN A 106 -15.95 8.28 -11.85
CA GLN A 106 -17.11 7.50 -12.31
C GLN A 106 -16.83 6.02 -12.59
N THR A 107 -15.58 5.57 -12.60
CA THR A 107 -15.25 4.18 -12.90
C THR A 107 -14.00 3.75 -12.16
N ASN A 108 -13.99 2.48 -11.72
CA ASN A 108 -12.78 1.85 -11.21
C ASN A 108 -12.11 1.13 -12.38
N LYS A 109 -10.89 1.48 -12.67
CA LYS A 109 -10.09 0.83 -13.70
C LYS A 109 -8.97 0.02 -13.05
N LYS A 110 -8.90 -1.26 -13.39
CA LYS A 110 -7.83 -2.13 -12.90
C LYS A 110 -6.75 -2.27 -13.96
N ILE A 111 -5.52 -2.10 -13.55
CA ILE A 111 -4.36 -2.28 -14.40
C ILE A 111 -3.40 -3.22 -13.67
N SER A 112 -3.05 -4.31 -14.32
CA SER A 112 -2.04 -5.21 -13.78
C SER A 112 -0.65 -4.70 -14.16
N ALA A 113 0.18 -4.48 -13.15
CA ALA A 113 1.58 -4.11 -13.36
C ALA A 113 2.44 -5.28 -12.91
N ILE A 114 3.20 -5.82 -13.85
CA ILE A 114 4.15 -6.89 -13.59
C ILE A 114 5.52 -6.26 -13.43
N ASN A 115 6.19 -6.60 -12.35
CA ASN A 115 7.54 -6.12 -12.13
C ASN A 115 8.52 -6.92 -12.99
N THR A 116 9.03 -6.29 -14.02
CA THR A 116 9.97 -6.89 -14.95
C THR A 116 11.41 -6.45 -14.72
N VAL A 117 11.80 -6.39 -13.51
CA VAL A 117 13.20 -6.03 -13.21
C VAL A 117 14.15 -7.10 -13.68
#